data_7ceddaab0ad6990209be9e84acf7ea92
#
_entry.id   7ceddaab0ad6990209be9e84acf7ea92
#
_cell.length_a   1.000
_cell.length_b   1.000
_cell.length_c   1.000
_cell.angle_alpha   90.00
_cell.angle_beta   90.00
_cell.angle_gamma   90.00
#
_symmetry.space_group_name_H-M   'P 1'
#
loop_
_entity.id
_entity.type
_entity.pdbx_description
1 polymer ?
#
loop_
_entity_poly.entity_id
_entity_poly.type
_entity_poly.pdbx_seq_one_letter_code
_entity_poly.pdbx_strand_id
1 'polypeptide(L)'
;MRYAKLPVLASIMTAAVALAAPAHADPDVDFANELHTYGIYGPKDYNAWIGKITCQRLDNGLDQDADMSAKFVFRQLPKDSTTAQAWQFLAAAIDSYCPEQRPVLAAVAQQ
;
A
#
# COMPACT_ATOMS: atom_id res chain seq x y z
N MET A 1 50.94 -37.85 0.99
CA MET A 1 50.72 -37.42 0.99
C MET A 1 50.03 -36.68 0.94
N ARG A 2 49.77 -36.64 0.87
CA ARG A 2 49.33 -36.08 0.92
C ARG A 2 48.58 -35.25 0.65
N TYR A 3 48.17 -35.13 0.61
CA TYR A 3 47.70 -34.52 0.36
C TYR A 3 46.82 -33.89 0.19
N ALA A 4 46.45 -33.74 0.17
CA ALA A 4 45.75 -33.16 -0.04
C ALA A 4 44.95 -32.38 -0.08
N LYS A 5 44.69 -32.15 -0.14
CA LYS A 5 44.09 -31.48 -0.21
C LYS A 5 43.31 -30.69 -0.33
N LEU A 6 42.76 -30.33 -0.45
CA LEU A 6 42.21 -29.58 -0.59
C LEU A 6 41.31 -28.91 -0.89
N PRO A 7 41.04 -28.68 -0.85
CA PRO A 7 40.31 -28.04 -1.22
C PRO A 7 39.51 -27.33 -1.15
N VAL A 8 39.00 -27.07 -1.32
CA VAL A 8 38.25 -26.39 -1.29
C VAL A 8 37.57 -25.58 -1.46
N LEU A 9 37.29 -25.26 -1.48
CA LEU A 9 36.85 -24.43 -1.69
C LEU A 9 35.87 -23.89 -2.06
N ALA A 10 35.60 -23.72 -2.38
CA ALA A 10 34.81 -23.42 -2.92
C ALA A 10 33.84 -22.85 -2.57
N SER A 11 33.18 -22.78 -2.61
CA SER A 11 32.26 -22.40 -2.21
C SER A 11 31.79 -21.33 -2.20
N ILE A 12 31.82 -20.80 -2.19
CA ILE A 12 31.56 -19.78 -2.07
C ILE A 12 30.71 -19.07 -2.61
N MET A 13 30.48 -18.86 -3.24
CA MET A 13 29.84 -18.11 -3.82
C MET A 13 28.69 -17.85 -3.70
N THR A 14 28.18 -18.13 -3.81
CA THR A 14 27.03 -18.12 -3.61
C THR A 14 26.38 -17.05 -3.16
N ALA A 15 26.72 -16.55 -2.38
CA ALA A 15 26.03 -15.59 -1.82
C ALA A 15 25.46 -14.58 -2.62
N ALA A 16 26.00 -14.31 -3.58
CA ALA A 16 25.58 -13.25 -4.31
C ALA A 16 24.21 -13.12 -4.56
N VAL A 17 23.60 -14.19 -4.62
CA VAL A 17 22.34 -14.13 -4.99
C VAL A 17 21.49 -13.36 -4.16
N ALA A 18 21.71 -13.39 -2.97
CA ALA A 18 20.81 -12.76 -2.12
C ALA A 18 20.65 -11.36 -2.45
N LEU A 19 21.59 -10.87 -3.12
CA LEU A 19 21.48 -9.53 -3.38
C LEU A 19 20.52 -9.20 -4.36
N ALA A 20 20.12 -10.16 -5.02
CA ALA A 20 19.16 -9.90 -6.02
C ALA A 20 17.83 -9.69 -5.38
N ALA A 21 17.78 -9.55 -4.13
CA ALA A 21 16.54 -9.29 -3.51
C ALA A 21 15.89 -8.15 -4.23
N PRO A 22 14.67 -8.27 -4.52
CA PRO A 22 13.96 -7.28 -5.25
C PRO A 22 14.01 -5.99 -4.53
N ALA A 23 14.16 -4.99 -5.24
CA ALA A 23 14.00 -3.71 -4.70
C ALA A 23 12.62 -3.68 -4.16
N HIS A 24 12.48 -3.19 -2.98
CA HIS A 24 11.18 -3.04 -2.44
C HIS A 24 10.44 -1.99 -3.22
N ALA A 25 9.31 -2.33 -3.68
CA ALA A 25 8.45 -1.34 -4.25
C ALA A 25 8.14 -0.37 -3.14
N ASP A 26 8.22 0.89 -3.44
CA ASP A 26 7.84 1.91 -2.50
C ASP A 26 6.30 1.89 -2.46
N PRO A 27 5.68 1.59 -1.33
CA PRO A 27 4.23 1.54 -1.27
C PRO A 27 3.57 2.84 -1.69
N ASP A 28 4.22 3.96 -1.44
CA ASP A 28 3.66 5.26 -1.79
C ASP A 28 3.63 5.46 -3.30
N VAL A 29 4.63 4.93 -4.01
CA VAL A 29 4.65 4.98 -5.46
C VAL A 29 3.58 4.07 -6.04
N ASP A 30 3.46 2.87 -5.51
CA ASP A 30 2.45 1.93 -5.99
C ASP A 30 1.06 2.48 -5.76
N PHE A 31 0.84 3.11 -4.61
CA PHE A 31 -0.43 3.75 -4.30
C PHE A 31 -0.74 4.88 -5.29
N ALA A 32 0.25 5.72 -5.59
CA ALA A 32 0.07 6.80 -6.56
C ALA A 32 -0.27 6.25 -7.93
N ASN A 33 0.39 5.18 -8.34
CA ASN A 33 0.13 4.59 -9.64
C ASN A 33 -1.28 4.01 -9.71
N GLU A 34 -1.74 3.40 -8.63
CA GLU A 34 -3.09 2.89 -8.59
C GLU A 34 -4.11 4.03 -8.65
N LEU A 35 -3.88 5.10 -7.92
CA LEU A 35 -4.77 6.25 -7.95
C LEU A 35 -4.88 6.85 -9.34
N HIS A 36 -3.78 6.85 -10.09
CA HIS A 36 -3.80 7.37 -11.46
C HIS A 36 -4.77 6.58 -12.34
N THR A 37 -4.92 5.28 -12.09
CA THR A 37 -5.86 4.49 -12.89
C THR A 37 -7.31 4.91 -12.63
N TYR A 38 -7.56 5.62 -11.55
CA TYR A 38 -8.90 6.13 -11.23
C TYR A 38 -9.04 7.61 -11.57
N GLY A 39 -8.02 8.18 -12.18
CA GLY A 39 -8.02 9.60 -12.50
C GLY A 39 -7.75 10.50 -11.31
N ILE A 40 -7.16 9.96 -10.26
CA ILE A 40 -6.81 10.73 -9.08
C ILE A 40 -5.34 11.07 -9.17
N TYR A 41 -5.05 12.34 -9.32
CA TYR A 41 -3.68 12.83 -9.45
C TYR A 41 -3.35 13.73 -8.25
N GLY A 42 -2.20 14.35 -8.29
CA GLY A 42 -1.77 15.23 -7.22
C GLY A 42 -0.46 14.74 -6.64
N PRO A 43 0.09 15.45 -5.66
CA PRO A 43 1.37 15.09 -5.10
C PRO A 43 1.33 13.71 -4.45
N LYS A 44 2.31 12.90 -4.82
CA LYS A 44 2.39 11.53 -4.31
C LYS A 44 2.43 11.50 -2.79
N ASP A 45 3.23 12.35 -2.20
CA ASP A 45 3.42 12.31 -0.75
C ASP A 45 2.16 12.77 -0.01
N TYR A 46 1.44 13.73 -0.58
CA TYR A 46 0.20 14.19 0.04
C TYR A 46 -0.84 13.05 0.01
N ASN A 47 -1.00 12.41 -1.13
CA ASN A 47 -1.97 11.31 -1.24
C ASN A 47 -1.60 10.15 -0.34
N ALA A 48 -0.31 9.82 -0.24
CA ALA A 48 0.14 8.76 0.67
C ALA A 48 -0.17 9.12 2.11
N TRP A 49 0.02 10.38 2.47
CA TRP A 49 -0.26 10.86 3.83
C TRP A 49 -1.76 10.72 4.14
N ILE A 50 -2.61 11.14 3.23
CA ILE A 50 -4.06 11.01 3.41
C ILE A 50 -4.45 9.52 3.50
N GLY A 51 -3.84 8.67 2.67
CA GLY A 51 -4.12 7.23 2.74
C GLY A 51 -3.76 6.64 4.09
N LYS A 52 -2.62 7.05 4.64
CA LYS A 52 -2.19 6.56 5.95
C LYS A 52 -3.07 7.09 7.07
N ILE A 53 -3.50 8.34 6.98
CA ILE A 53 -4.43 8.90 7.96
C ILE A 53 -5.77 8.16 7.89
N THR A 54 -6.22 7.83 6.69
CA THR A 54 -7.45 7.06 6.53
C THR A 54 -7.36 5.74 7.30
N CYS A 55 -6.22 5.05 7.19
CA CYS A 55 -6.01 3.82 7.94
C CYS A 55 -5.98 4.06 9.44
N GLN A 56 -5.34 5.14 9.90
CA GLN A 56 -5.33 5.46 11.33
C GLN A 56 -6.72 5.72 11.86
N ARG A 57 -7.56 6.39 11.08
CA ARG A 57 -8.93 6.67 11.51
C ARG A 57 -9.73 5.38 11.69
N LEU A 58 -9.51 4.41 10.80
CA LEU A 58 -10.15 3.11 10.94
C LEU A 58 -9.57 2.32 12.12
N ASP A 59 -8.26 2.30 12.25
CA ASP A 59 -7.60 1.55 13.31
C ASP A 59 -7.96 2.06 14.70
N ASN A 60 -8.14 3.36 14.82
CA ASN A 60 -8.45 3.99 16.10
C ASN A 60 -9.95 4.03 16.40
N GLY A 61 -10.77 3.54 15.49
CA GLY A 61 -12.21 3.55 15.68
C GLY A 61 -12.86 4.90 15.51
N LEU A 62 -12.12 5.89 15.00
CA LEU A 62 -12.70 7.21 14.75
C LEU A 62 -13.74 7.11 13.63
N ASP A 63 -13.41 6.38 12.57
CA ASP A 63 -14.38 6.05 11.54
C ASP A 63 -14.88 4.65 11.82
N GLN A 64 -16.17 4.52 12.08
CA GLN A 64 -16.76 3.25 12.48
C GLN A 64 -17.16 2.38 11.30
N ASP A 65 -17.23 2.97 10.12
CA ASP A 65 -17.57 2.25 8.91
C ASP A 65 -16.90 2.91 7.70
N ALA A 66 -17.00 2.23 6.57
CA ALA A 66 -16.36 2.71 5.34
C ALA A 66 -16.99 4.00 4.83
N ASP A 67 -18.26 4.21 5.08
CA ASP A 67 -18.92 5.43 4.62
C ASP A 67 -18.31 6.67 5.28
N MET A 68 -18.01 6.59 6.57
CA MET A 68 -17.37 7.69 7.27
C MET A 68 -15.98 7.96 6.70
N SER A 69 -15.23 6.90 6.40
CA SER A 69 -13.90 7.05 5.81
C SER A 69 -13.97 7.61 4.40
N ALA A 70 -14.93 7.16 3.60
CA ALA A 70 -15.09 7.68 2.25
C ALA A 70 -15.44 9.16 2.26
N LYS A 71 -16.25 9.59 3.22
CA LYS A 71 -16.58 11.00 3.37
C LYS A 71 -15.36 11.83 3.76
N PHE A 72 -14.53 11.29 4.66
CA PHE A 72 -13.28 11.95 5.01
C PHE A 72 -12.42 12.12 3.77
N VAL A 73 -12.22 11.03 3.02
CA VAL A 73 -11.40 11.07 1.81
C VAL A 73 -11.95 12.09 0.81
N PHE A 74 -13.26 12.08 0.62
CA PHE A 74 -13.88 12.98 -0.35
C PHE A 74 -13.53 14.44 -0.05
N ARG A 75 -13.49 14.80 1.22
CA ARG A 75 -13.14 16.17 1.60
C ARG A 75 -11.69 16.52 1.34
N GLN A 76 -10.82 15.50 1.16
CA GLN A 76 -9.41 15.73 0.90
C GLN A 76 -9.09 15.76 -0.59
N LEU A 77 -10.00 15.32 -1.44
CA LEU A 77 -9.77 15.28 -2.88
C LEU A 77 -10.09 16.64 -3.51
N PRO A 78 -9.58 16.90 -4.71
CA PRO A 78 -9.94 18.13 -5.41
C PRO A 78 -11.44 18.27 -5.58
N LYS A 79 -11.91 19.51 -5.71
CA LYS A 79 -13.33 19.81 -5.70
C LYS A 79 -14.13 19.12 -6.78
N ASP A 80 -13.52 18.83 -7.92
CA ASP A 80 -14.22 18.20 -9.02
C ASP A 80 -14.17 16.67 -8.95
N SER A 81 -13.69 16.13 -7.84
CA SER A 81 -13.65 14.69 -7.68
C SER A 81 -15.03 14.12 -7.43
N THR A 82 -15.20 12.84 -7.78
CA THR A 82 -16.48 12.18 -7.63
C THR A 82 -16.53 11.36 -6.36
N THR A 83 -17.75 11.01 -5.94
CA THR A 83 -17.91 10.07 -4.83
C THR A 83 -17.28 8.74 -5.16
N ALA A 84 -17.39 8.27 -6.40
CA ALA A 84 -16.76 7.03 -6.82
C ALA A 84 -15.25 7.08 -6.61
N GLN A 85 -14.63 8.20 -6.90
CA GLN A 85 -13.19 8.35 -6.68
C GLN A 85 -12.83 8.31 -5.20
N ALA A 86 -13.68 8.83 -4.33
CA ALA A 86 -13.44 8.74 -2.90
C ALA A 86 -13.45 7.29 -2.43
N TRP A 87 -14.38 6.49 -2.93
CA TRP A 87 -14.43 5.07 -2.59
C TRP A 87 -13.26 4.30 -3.17
N GLN A 88 -12.83 4.65 -4.40
CA GLN A 88 -11.66 4.05 -5.02
C GLN A 88 -10.39 4.38 -4.23
N PHE A 89 -10.27 5.61 -3.79
CA PHE A 89 -9.14 6.02 -2.95
C PHE A 89 -9.14 5.23 -1.64
N LEU A 90 -10.30 5.11 -1.01
CA LEU A 90 -10.41 4.37 0.25
C LEU A 90 -9.98 2.92 0.07
N ALA A 91 -10.49 2.25 -0.96
CA ALA A 91 -10.14 0.86 -1.20
C ALA A 91 -8.65 0.70 -1.46
N ALA A 92 -8.07 1.59 -2.26
CA ALA A 92 -6.64 1.55 -2.55
C ALA A 92 -5.81 1.81 -1.29
N ALA A 93 -6.24 2.75 -0.44
CA ALA A 93 -5.54 3.05 0.79
C ALA A 93 -5.55 1.85 1.74
N ILE A 94 -6.69 1.19 1.86
CA ILE A 94 -6.79 0.01 2.70
C ILE A 94 -5.86 -1.08 2.18
N ASP A 95 -5.89 -1.35 0.88
CA ASP A 95 -5.02 -2.37 0.32
C ASP A 95 -3.54 -2.07 0.48
N SER A 96 -3.16 -0.80 0.38
CA SER A 96 -1.76 -0.43 0.45
C SER A 96 -1.24 -0.29 1.87
N TYR A 97 -2.05 0.20 2.79
CA TYR A 97 -1.56 0.62 4.10
C TYR A 97 -2.19 -0.10 5.29
N CYS A 98 -3.38 -0.67 5.13
CA CYS A 98 -4.02 -1.38 6.23
C CYS A 98 -4.92 -2.50 5.71
N PRO A 99 -4.33 -3.50 5.05
CA PRO A 99 -5.14 -4.58 4.47
C PRO A 99 -5.99 -5.34 5.47
N GLU A 100 -5.65 -5.28 6.75
CA GLU A 100 -6.47 -5.90 7.78
C GLU A 100 -7.83 -5.21 7.93
N GLN A 101 -8.00 -4.03 7.33
CA GLN A 101 -9.28 -3.31 7.38
C GLN A 101 -10.19 -3.65 6.18
N ARG A 102 -9.80 -4.59 5.34
CA ARG A 102 -10.66 -5.00 4.22
C ARG A 102 -12.08 -5.38 4.64
N PRO A 103 -12.31 -6.00 5.80
CA PRO A 103 -13.68 -6.29 6.21
C PRO A 103 -14.59 -5.07 6.28
N VAL A 104 -14.03 -3.89 6.49
CA VAL A 104 -14.82 -2.66 6.53
C VAL A 104 -15.47 -2.40 5.17
N LEU A 105 -14.74 -2.69 4.08
CA LEU A 105 -15.28 -2.56 2.73
C LEU A 105 -16.28 -3.67 2.43
N ALA A 106 -16.00 -4.88 2.86
CA ALA A 106 -16.90 -6.00 2.61
C ALA A 106 -18.26 -5.78 3.28
N ALA A 107 -18.27 -5.12 4.42
CA ALA A 107 -19.51 -4.85 5.14
C ALA A 107 -20.46 -3.97 4.33
N VAL A 108 -19.92 -3.08 3.49
CA VAL A 108 -20.75 -2.21 2.65
C VAL A 108 -21.52 -3.04 1.62
N ALA A 109 -20.87 -4.05 1.06
CA ALA A 109 -21.49 -4.87 0.03
C ALA A 109 -22.64 -5.73 0.58
N GLN A 110 -22.77 -5.84 1.88
CA GLN A 110 -23.81 -6.65 2.50
C GLN A 110 -25.04 -5.83 2.93
N GLN A 111 -25.01 -4.56 2.67
CA GLN A 111 -26.13 -3.70 3.01
C GLN A 111 -27.25 -3.75 1.98
#